data_9c2ca55d00f87a74c8bf68c70cbbd9d9
#
_entry.id   9c2ca55d00f87a74c8bf68c70cbbd9d9
#
_cell.length_a   1.000
_cell.length_b   1.000
_cell.length_c   1.000
_cell.angle_alpha   90.00
_cell.angle_beta   90.00
_cell.angle_gamma   90.00
#
_symmetry.space_group_name_H-M   'P 1'
#
loop_
_entity.id
_entity.type
_entity.pdbx_description
1 polymer ?
#
loop_
_entity_poly.entity_id
_entity_poly.type
_entity_poly.pdbx_seq_one_letter_code
_entity_poly.pdbx_strand_id
1 'polypeptide(L)'
;MRLSVINQKHLSILEEIKKSGGKVDSGEPNDSVLLIDGLNTFIRVFSAIPTTNEDGVHIGGIVGFLRSIGYTINMVRPTRTIIVFDGKGGSNRRRKIFPQYKMGRKMSHRLNRTHDFLTREEEKKMMVFQLNRIVEYLECLPLTIINMDGIEADDVIGYCSKHIFRDSKTTVMSTDKDFLQLIDNNTKVYSPTKKKMYDEERVFEEYGIYPTNFLLYRILDGDVSDSIPGVKGVGLKSLIKHFPYLVQPHKFSIEDVIKSAMTQKDTYKLCETIASSGDQMFLNKKLMDLDDVNISGNSKLKIQNITSQPIQRIVKHKFQKMFLEDKMYTALPNLNSWLHTTFNRMNFMAEKTHGT
;
A
#
# COMPACT_ATOMS: atom_id res chain seq x y z
N MET A 1 -11.43 51.74 -25.24
CA MET A 1 -11.75 50.42 -25.81
C MET A 1 -10.86 49.25 -25.28
N ARG A 2 -9.61 49.48 -24.83
CA ARG A 2 -8.75 48.41 -24.32
C ARG A 2 -9.04 47.92 -22.86
N LEU A 3 -9.65 48.75 -22.02
CA LEU A 3 -9.96 48.41 -20.63
C LEU A 3 -11.14 47.41 -20.45
N SER A 4 -12.08 47.41 -21.39
CA SER A 4 -13.24 46.48 -21.35
C SER A 4 -12.85 45.02 -21.67
N VAL A 5 -11.87 44.80 -22.54
CA VAL A 5 -11.41 43.46 -22.92
C VAL A 5 -10.61 42.79 -21.84
N ILE A 6 -9.80 43.59 -21.09
CA ILE A 6 -9.04 43.10 -19.94
C ILE A 6 -9.98 42.67 -18.79
N ASN A 7 -11.05 43.43 -18.56
CA ASN A 7 -12.06 43.06 -17.53
C ASN A 7 -12.82 41.78 -17.87
N GLN A 8 -13.18 41.54 -19.12
CA GLN A 8 -13.89 40.30 -19.51
C GLN A 8 -12.99 39.05 -19.39
N LYS A 9 -11.68 39.16 -19.75
CA LYS A 9 -10.73 38.07 -19.53
C LYS A 9 -10.45 37.82 -18.06
N HIS A 10 -10.35 38.86 -17.24
CA HIS A 10 -10.22 38.72 -15.80
C HIS A 10 -11.49 38.14 -15.15
N LEU A 11 -12.65 38.52 -15.61
CA LEU A 11 -13.93 37.95 -15.13
C LEU A 11 -14.08 36.48 -15.53
N SER A 12 -13.70 36.08 -16.75
CA SER A 12 -13.72 34.67 -17.15
C SER A 12 -12.69 33.84 -16.39
N ILE A 13 -11.49 34.37 -16.11
CA ILE A 13 -10.48 33.71 -15.26
C ILE A 13 -10.96 33.63 -13.80
N LEU A 14 -11.61 34.67 -13.29
CA LEU A 14 -12.22 34.64 -11.94
C LEU A 14 -13.42 33.68 -11.87
N GLU A 15 -14.19 33.53 -12.94
CA GLU A 15 -15.27 32.54 -13.04
C GLU A 15 -14.72 31.12 -13.21
N GLU A 16 -13.63 30.91 -13.96
CA GLU A 16 -12.91 29.64 -14.02
C GLU A 16 -12.25 29.31 -12.67
N ILE A 17 -11.63 30.28 -12.00
CA ILE A 17 -11.10 30.12 -10.64
C ILE A 17 -12.23 29.86 -9.64
N LYS A 18 -13.39 30.52 -9.73
CA LYS A 18 -14.56 30.20 -8.92
C LYS A 18 -15.17 28.84 -9.26
N LYS A 19 -15.19 28.43 -10.53
CA LYS A 19 -15.64 27.08 -10.94
C LYS A 19 -14.62 25.98 -10.59
N SER A 20 -13.32 26.27 -10.64
CA SER A 20 -12.25 25.35 -10.27
C SER A 20 -11.82 25.44 -8.79
N GLY A 21 -11.98 26.60 -8.17
CA GLY A 21 -11.59 26.87 -6.79
C GLY A 21 -12.70 26.86 -5.74
N GLY A 22 -13.92 26.63 -6.13
CA GLY A 22 -15.10 26.83 -5.29
C GLY A 22 -15.80 25.57 -4.77
N LYS A 23 -15.28 24.39 -4.95
CA LYS A 23 -15.61 23.30 -4.04
C LYS A 23 -14.69 23.44 -2.83
N VAL A 24 -15.12 24.21 -1.83
CA VAL A 24 -14.70 24.00 -0.46
C VAL A 24 -14.73 22.49 -0.26
N ASP A 25 -13.61 21.90 0.10
CA ASP A 25 -13.48 20.46 0.34
C ASP A 25 -14.37 20.16 1.56
N SER A 26 -15.65 19.89 1.32
CA SER A 26 -16.66 19.62 2.33
C SER A 26 -16.55 18.19 2.90
N GLY A 27 -15.44 17.49 2.61
CA GLY A 27 -15.18 16.14 3.07
C GLY A 27 -14.94 16.08 4.58
N GLU A 28 -15.29 14.95 5.18
CA GLU A 28 -14.93 14.60 6.53
C GLU A 28 -13.55 13.92 6.57
N PRO A 29 -12.85 13.90 7.72
CA PRO A 29 -11.48 13.40 7.83
C PRO A 29 -11.25 11.97 7.32
N ASN A 30 -12.29 11.16 7.20
CA ASN A 30 -12.20 9.76 6.75
C ASN A 30 -12.97 9.47 5.45
N ASP A 31 -13.45 10.49 4.71
CA ASP A 31 -14.18 10.27 3.46
C ASP A 31 -13.32 9.61 2.37
N SER A 32 -12.03 9.98 2.33
CA SER A 32 -11.06 9.42 1.40
C SER A 32 -9.77 9.09 2.14
N VAL A 33 -9.45 7.80 2.23
CA VAL A 33 -8.31 7.29 3.00
C VAL A 33 -7.27 6.69 2.08
N LEU A 34 -6.01 7.10 2.26
CA LEU A 34 -4.85 6.48 1.61
C LEU A 34 -4.08 5.64 2.64
N LEU A 35 -4.04 4.34 2.43
CA LEU A 35 -3.24 3.39 3.20
C LEU A 35 -1.96 3.07 2.43
N ILE A 36 -0.80 3.29 3.04
CA ILE A 36 0.50 3.09 2.40
C ILE A 36 1.26 1.98 3.12
N ASP A 37 1.66 0.97 2.36
CA ASP A 37 2.63 -0.02 2.80
C ASP A 37 4.02 0.63 2.87
N GLY A 38 4.43 0.96 4.10
CA GLY A 38 5.62 1.77 4.37
C GLY A 38 6.91 1.04 3.99
N LEU A 39 7.05 -0.22 4.42
CA LEU A 39 8.28 -0.96 4.17
C LEU A 39 8.43 -1.34 2.68
N ASN A 40 7.36 -1.77 2.03
CA ASN A 40 7.34 -2.04 0.59
C ASN A 40 7.75 -0.79 -0.21
N THR A 41 7.16 0.36 0.13
CA THR A 41 7.50 1.64 -0.50
C THR A 41 8.97 2.00 -0.28
N PHE A 42 9.47 1.89 0.95
CA PHE A 42 10.84 2.21 1.30
C PHE A 42 11.86 1.32 0.58
N ILE A 43 11.72 0.01 0.66
CA ILE A 43 12.65 -0.95 0.04
C ILE A 43 12.73 -0.73 -1.47
N ARG A 44 11.60 -0.51 -2.11
CA ARG A 44 11.53 -0.23 -3.55
C ARG A 44 12.34 0.99 -3.95
N VAL A 45 12.19 2.10 -3.24
CA VAL A 45 12.89 3.34 -3.59
C VAL A 45 14.35 3.33 -3.16
N PHE A 46 14.67 2.75 -2.00
CA PHE A 46 16.04 2.57 -1.54
C PHE A 46 16.87 1.75 -2.53
N SER A 47 16.27 0.71 -3.12
CA SER A 47 16.96 -0.16 -4.08
C SER A 47 17.15 0.46 -5.47
N ALA A 48 16.35 1.46 -5.85
CA ALA A 48 16.30 1.98 -7.22
C ALA A 48 16.75 3.44 -7.39
N ILE A 49 16.76 4.24 -6.32
CA ILE A 49 17.04 5.69 -6.42
C ILE A 49 18.48 5.96 -6.01
N PRO A 50 19.35 6.44 -6.93
CA PRO A 50 20.77 6.65 -6.65
C PRO A 50 21.10 8.00 -6.00
N THR A 51 20.11 8.78 -5.62
CA THR A 51 20.30 10.17 -5.15
C THR A 51 21.22 10.22 -3.94
N THR A 52 22.21 11.10 -3.98
CA THR A 52 23.08 11.46 -2.87
C THR A 52 22.80 12.89 -2.41
N ASN A 53 23.18 13.22 -1.18
CA ASN A 53 23.20 14.59 -0.69
C ASN A 53 24.49 15.30 -1.16
N GLU A 54 24.70 16.55 -0.71
CA GLU A 54 25.89 17.34 -1.09
C GLU A 54 27.21 16.76 -0.55
N ASP A 55 27.15 15.92 0.49
CA ASP A 55 28.34 15.22 1.03
C ASP A 55 28.60 13.88 0.31
N GLY A 56 27.83 13.55 -0.74
CA GLY A 56 27.93 12.29 -1.46
C GLY A 56 27.30 11.09 -0.73
N VAL A 57 26.61 11.32 0.40
CA VAL A 57 25.93 10.27 1.16
C VAL A 57 24.64 9.86 0.45
N HIS A 58 24.42 8.55 0.28
CA HIS A 58 23.20 8.05 -0.32
C HIS A 58 21.96 8.37 0.53
N ILE A 59 21.02 9.05 -0.07
CA ILE A 59 19.73 9.44 0.53
C ILE A 59 18.51 9.03 -0.33
N GLY A 60 18.75 8.16 -1.29
CA GLY A 60 17.71 7.74 -2.27
C GLY A 60 16.46 7.15 -1.65
N GLY A 61 16.60 6.46 -0.51
CA GLY A 61 15.46 5.94 0.25
C GLY A 61 14.57 7.06 0.81
N ILE A 62 15.17 8.09 1.43
CA ILE A 62 14.43 9.23 2.01
C ILE A 62 13.72 10.01 0.90
N VAL A 63 14.49 10.46 -0.09
CA VAL A 63 13.99 11.29 -1.19
C VAL A 63 12.94 10.55 -2.00
N GLY A 64 13.23 9.31 -2.37
CA GLY A 64 12.31 8.47 -3.14
C GLY A 64 11.01 8.20 -2.39
N PHE A 65 11.08 7.97 -1.08
CA PHE A 65 9.90 7.77 -0.24
C PHE A 65 9.02 9.03 -0.21
N LEU A 66 9.61 10.19 0.14
CA LEU A 66 8.89 11.46 0.19
C LEU A 66 8.26 11.81 -1.16
N ARG A 67 8.99 11.64 -2.26
CA ARG A 67 8.46 11.84 -3.62
C ARG A 67 7.33 10.87 -3.96
N SER A 68 7.47 9.60 -3.58
CA SER A 68 6.47 8.57 -3.89
C SER A 68 5.15 8.82 -3.14
N ILE A 69 5.23 9.13 -1.84
CA ILE A 69 4.01 9.47 -1.08
C ILE A 69 3.40 10.78 -1.57
N GLY A 70 4.23 11.81 -1.83
CA GLY A 70 3.75 13.10 -2.34
C GLY A 70 3.03 12.97 -3.68
N TYR A 71 3.58 12.17 -4.60
CA TYR A 71 2.92 11.88 -5.88
C TYR A 71 1.56 11.21 -5.67
N THR A 72 1.51 10.19 -4.82
CA THR A 72 0.27 9.43 -4.58
C THR A 72 -0.78 10.27 -3.85
N ILE A 73 -0.37 11.09 -2.87
CA ILE A 73 -1.26 12.02 -2.18
C ILE A 73 -1.87 13.02 -3.17
N ASN A 74 -1.05 13.60 -4.06
CA ASN A 74 -1.54 14.55 -5.07
C ASN A 74 -2.49 13.89 -6.09
N MET A 75 -2.27 12.63 -6.41
CA MET A 75 -3.11 11.86 -7.34
C MET A 75 -4.45 11.45 -6.68
N VAL A 76 -4.41 10.93 -5.45
CA VAL A 76 -5.60 10.42 -4.74
C VAL A 76 -6.37 11.53 -4.05
N ARG A 77 -5.67 12.60 -3.61
CA ARG A 77 -6.24 13.71 -2.81
C ARG A 77 -7.01 13.23 -1.59
N PRO A 78 -6.40 12.43 -0.71
CA PRO A 78 -7.07 11.85 0.43
C PRO A 78 -7.41 12.91 1.49
N THR A 79 -8.40 12.61 2.34
CA THR A 79 -8.70 13.39 3.55
C THR A 79 -7.87 12.89 4.74
N ARG A 80 -7.44 11.63 4.73
CA ARG A 80 -6.51 11.01 5.69
C ARG A 80 -5.50 10.12 4.97
N THR A 81 -4.24 10.18 5.39
CA THR A 81 -3.21 9.25 4.94
C THR A 81 -2.62 8.51 6.13
N ILE A 82 -2.54 7.20 6.02
CA ILE A 82 -1.98 6.30 7.04
C ILE A 82 -0.84 5.52 6.41
N ILE A 83 0.33 5.57 7.04
CA ILE A 83 1.49 4.78 6.64
C ILE A 83 1.67 3.67 7.65
N VAL A 84 1.70 2.43 7.17
CA VAL A 84 1.79 1.25 8.01
C VAL A 84 3.16 0.60 7.82
N PHE A 85 3.87 0.39 8.92
CA PHE A 85 5.12 -0.35 8.95
C PHE A 85 4.94 -1.68 9.66
N ASP A 86 5.73 -2.69 9.27
CA ASP A 86 5.78 -3.97 9.98
C ASP A 86 6.25 -3.76 11.42
N GLY A 87 5.53 -4.37 12.35
CA GLY A 87 5.94 -4.39 13.74
C GLY A 87 7.07 -5.40 14.01
N LYS A 88 7.79 -5.20 15.10
CA LYS A 88 8.83 -6.13 15.53
C LYS A 88 8.25 -7.54 15.69
N GLY A 89 8.80 -8.51 14.97
CA GLY A 89 8.31 -9.89 15.00
C GLY A 89 6.97 -10.10 14.28
N GLY A 90 6.57 -9.23 13.36
CA GLY A 90 5.29 -9.29 12.62
C GLY A 90 5.01 -10.67 12.01
N SER A 91 6.01 -11.27 11.37
CA SER A 91 5.88 -12.59 10.74
C SER A 91 5.85 -13.79 11.72
N ASN A 92 6.03 -13.57 13.03
CA ASN A 92 6.09 -14.67 14.00
C ASN A 92 4.79 -15.48 14.06
N ARG A 93 3.64 -14.84 13.88
CA ARG A 93 2.34 -15.50 13.85
C ARG A 93 2.26 -16.51 12.69
N ARG A 94 2.61 -16.07 11.46
CA ARG A 94 2.61 -16.93 10.27
C ARG A 94 3.67 -18.03 10.37
N ARG A 95 4.85 -17.75 10.94
CA ARG A 95 5.90 -18.74 11.17
C ARG A 95 5.52 -19.82 12.20
N LYS A 96 4.67 -19.51 13.17
CA LYS A 96 4.12 -20.53 14.08
C LYS A 96 3.20 -21.51 13.34
N ILE A 97 2.48 -21.04 12.33
CA ILE A 97 1.59 -21.87 11.51
C ILE A 97 2.38 -22.61 10.43
N PHE A 98 3.33 -21.91 9.80
CA PHE A 98 4.16 -22.41 8.71
C PHE A 98 5.62 -21.96 8.90
N PRO A 99 6.49 -22.81 9.50
CA PRO A 99 7.87 -22.43 9.84
C PRO A 99 8.72 -21.93 8.67
N GLN A 100 8.43 -22.39 7.45
CA GLN A 100 9.15 -21.98 6.22
C GLN A 100 8.75 -20.58 5.73
N TYR A 101 7.73 -19.96 6.32
CA TYR A 101 7.25 -18.64 5.91
C TYR A 101 8.39 -17.60 5.87
N LYS A 102 8.58 -16.99 4.71
CA LYS A 102 9.62 -15.99 4.43
C LYS A 102 11.08 -16.49 4.66
N MET A 103 11.33 -17.81 4.72
CA MET A 103 12.69 -18.34 4.86
C MET A 103 13.57 -18.07 3.65
N GLY A 104 12.97 -18.05 2.46
CA GLY A 104 13.66 -17.75 1.19
C GLY A 104 14.11 -16.29 1.04
N ARG A 105 13.61 -15.37 1.88
CA ARG A 105 14.00 -13.95 1.87
C ARG A 105 15.40 -13.69 2.46
N LYS A 106 16.33 -14.66 2.37
CA LYS A 106 17.73 -14.41 2.69
C LYS A 106 18.25 -13.36 1.71
N MET A 107 18.65 -12.21 2.22
CA MET A 107 19.32 -11.16 1.45
C MET A 107 20.68 -11.68 0.93
N SER A 108 20.65 -12.51 -0.11
CA SER A 108 21.87 -13.07 -0.71
C SER A 108 22.60 -12.04 -1.58
N HIS A 109 21.92 -11.00 -2.04
CA HIS A 109 22.45 -9.98 -2.95
C HIS A 109 22.24 -8.58 -2.35
N ARG A 110 23.03 -7.60 -2.80
CA ARG A 110 22.82 -6.18 -2.50
C ARG A 110 21.41 -5.77 -2.93
N LEU A 111 20.71 -5.01 -2.11
CA LEU A 111 19.39 -4.47 -2.43
C LEU A 111 19.52 -3.29 -3.39
N ASN A 112 20.44 -2.37 -3.08
CA ASN A 112 20.65 -1.20 -3.91
C ASN A 112 21.47 -1.56 -5.15
N ARG A 113 20.93 -1.23 -6.34
CA ARG A 113 21.51 -1.57 -7.64
C ARG A 113 22.27 -0.41 -8.28
N THR A 114 22.19 0.76 -7.68
CA THR A 114 22.59 2.02 -8.31
C THR A 114 23.67 2.76 -7.53
N HIS A 115 23.86 2.45 -6.25
CA HIS A 115 24.88 3.05 -5.39
C HIS A 115 25.87 1.99 -4.93
N ASP A 116 27.16 2.30 -5.05
CA ASP A 116 28.24 1.41 -4.60
C ASP A 116 28.49 1.56 -3.12
N PHE A 117 27.84 0.72 -2.33
CA PHE A 117 28.24 0.49 -0.94
C PHE A 117 29.44 -0.43 -0.91
N LEU A 118 30.43 -0.12 -0.06
CA LEU A 118 31.64 -0.91 0.06
C LEU A 118 31.33 -2.32 0.60
N THR A 119 30.41 -2.42 1.56
CA THR A 119 30.00 -3.68 2.19
C THR A 119 28.47 -3.79 2.33
N ARG A 120 27.99 -5.02 2.55
CA ARG A 120 26.57 -5.26 2.88
C ARG A 120 26.19 -4.68 4.24
N GLU A 121 27.12 -4.62 5.17
CA GLU A 121 26.88 -4.05 6.49
C GLU A 121 26.64 -2.55 6.39
N GLU A 122 27.39 -1.86 5.53
CA GLU A 122 27.18 -0.45 5.27
C GLU A 122 25.83 -0.20 4.60
N GLU A 123 25.46 -1.00 3.60
CA GLU A 123 24.14 -0.92 2.98
C GLU A 123 23.04 -1.09 4.03
N LYS A 124 23.15 -2.09 4.90
CA LYS A 124 22.19 -2.35 5.98
C LYS A 124 22.12 -1.21 6.99
N LYS A 125 23.28 -0.67 7.40
CA LYS A 125 23.34 0.48 8.30
C LYS A 125 22.68 1.70 7.68
N MET A 126 22.97 1.98 6.40
CA MET A 126 22.38 3.08 5.68
C MET A 126 20.86 2.91 5.48
N MET A 127 20.41 1.69 5.21
CA MET A 127 18.99 1.36 5.11
C MET A 127 18.25 1.66 6.41
N VAL A 128 18.79 1.20 7.54
CA VAL A 128 18.21 1.46 8.88
C VAL A 128 18.23 2.95 9.20
N PHE A 129 19.35 3.63 8.94
CA PHE A 129 19.46 5.07 9.14
C PHE A 129 18.36 5.83 8.36
N GLN A 130 18.24 5.56 7.06
CA GLN A 130 17.27 6.26 6.22
C GLN A 130 15.83 5.92 6.60
N LEU A 131 15.55 4.68 7.01
CA LEU A 131 14.21 4.29 7.48
C LEU A 131 13.82 5.06 8.75
N ASN A 132 14.73 5.13 9.73
CA ASN A 132 14.48 5.91 10.94
C ASN A 132 14.29 7.41 10.62
N ARG A 133 15.13 7.94 9.75
CA ARG A 133 15.05 9.36 9.35
C ARG A 133 13.73 9.67 8.62
N ILE A 134 13.22 8.73 7.82
CA ILE A 134 11.90 8.86 7.19
C ILE A 134 10.80 8.98 8.26
N VAL A 135 10.83 8.14 9.30
CA VAL A 135 9.82 8.23 10.39
C VAL A 135 9.83 9.62 11.02
N GLU A 136 11.01 10.18 11.31
CA GLU A 136 11.14 11.55 11.84
C GLU A 136 10.54 12.62 10.90
N TYR A 137 10.72 12.49 9.57
CA TYR A 137 10.08 13.35 8.58
C TYR A 137 8.56 13.20 8.58
N LEU A 138 8.07 11.96 8.65
CA LEU A 138 6.64 11.67 8.65
C LEU A 138 5.94 12.21 9.90
N GLU A 139 6.60 12.18 11.06
CA GLU A 139 6.10 12.79 12.30
C GLU A 139 5.91 14.32 12.22
N CYS A 140 6.47 14.96 11.20
CA CYS A 140 6.26 16.40 10.95
C CYS A 140 5.12 16.69 9.99
N LEU A 141 4.50 15.66 9.41
CA LEU A 141 3.49 15.77 8.36
C LEU A 141 2.09 15.41 8.91
N PRO A 142 1.02 15.88 8.28
CA PRO A 142 -0.35 15.58 8.69
C PRO A 142 -0.73 14.15 8.28
N LEU A 143 0.01 13.18 8.78
CA LEU A 143 -0.12 11.75 8.49
C LEU A 143 -0.31 10.96 9.79
N THR A 144 -0.90 9.80 9.68
CA THR A 144 -0.95 8.81 10.77
C THR A 144 0.06 7.70 10.48
N ILE A 145 0.86 7.33 11.46
CA ILE A 145 1.82 6.22 11.36
C ILE A 145 1.31 5.08 12.23
N ILE A 146 1.27 3.87 11.70
CA ILE A 146 0.93 2.66 12.46
C ILE A 146 2.09 1.67 12.37
N ASN A 147 2.55 1.24 13.54
CA ASN A 147 3.51 0.15 13.71
C ASN A 147 3.02 -0.71 14.89
N MET A 148 2.75 -1.99 14.65
CA MET A 148 2.14 -2.88 15.63
C MET A 148 3.03 -4.11 15.85
N ASP A 149 3.67 -4.21 17.01
CA ASP A 149 4.50 -5.37 17.36
C ASP A 149 3.73 -6.70 17.21
N GLY A 150 4.39 -7.67 16.61
CA GLY A 150 3.82 -8.99 16.34
C GLY A 150 2.82 -9.06 15.19
N ILE A 151 2.62 -7.95 14.43
CA ILE A 151 1.67 -7.88 13.32
C ILE A 151 2.39 -7.35 12.08
N GLU A 152 2.12 -7.95 10.93
CA GLU A 152 2.60 -7.46 9.63
C GLU A 152 1.76 -6.28 9.14
N ALA A 153 2.38 -5.41 8.36
CA ALA A 153 1.70 -4.25 7.76
C ALA A 153 0.48 -4.66 6.93
N ASP A 154 0.58 -5.79 6.22
CA ASP A 154 -0.49 -6.32 5.38
C ASP A 154 -1.77 -6.60 6.19
N ASP A 155 -1.64 -7.20 7.38
CA ASP A 155 -2.76 -7.48 8.27
C ASP A 155 -3.42 -6.18 8.79
N VAL A 156 -2.60 -5.18 9.12
CA VAL A 156 -3.11 -3.87 9.56
C VAL A 156 -3.83 -3.15 8.42
N ILE A 157 -3.26 -3.15 7.22
CA ILE A 157 -3.86 -2.53 6.03
C ILE A 157 -5.18 -3.22 5.67
N GLY A 158 -5.20 -4.57 5.67
CA GLY A 158 -6.42 -5.35 5.44
C GLY A 158 -7.51 -5.00 6.46
N TYR A 159 -7.17 -5.00 7.76
CA TYR A 159 -8.12 -4.64 8.82
C TYR A 159 -8.62 -3.19 8.70
N CYS A 160 -7.74 -2.24 8.41
CA CYS A 160 -8.14 -0.85 8.20
C CYS A 160 -9.08 -0.71 7.01
N SER A 161 -8.76 -1.32 5.88
CA SER A 161 -9.56 -1.23 4.66
C SER A 161 -10.95 -1.86 4.83
N LYS A 162 -11.04 -3.06 5.42
CA LYS A 162 -12.28 -3.85 5.45
C LYS A 162 -13.16 -3.61 6.67
N HIS A 163 -12.59 -3.09 7.76
CA HIS A 163 -13.35 -2.94 9.00
C HIS A 163 -13.42 -1.49 9.50
N ILE A 164 -12.30 -0.75 9.52
CA ILE A 164 -12.29 0.62 10.05
C ILE A 164 -12.83 1.61 9.02
N PHE A 165 -12.36 1.51 7.78
CA PHE A 165 -12.70 2.44 6.70
C PHE A 165 -13.60 1.79 5.63
N ARG A 166 -14.43 0.84 6.05
CA ARG A 166 -15.33 0.10 5.15
C ARG A 166 -16.21 1.00 4.28
N ASP A 167 -16.69 2.09 4.87
CA ASP A 167 -17.59 3.04 4.21
C ASP A 167 -16.86 4.23 3.57
N SER A 168 -15.52 4.26 3.68
CA SER A 168 -14.65 5.29 3.12
C SER A 168 -14.18 4.92 1.72
N LYS A 169 -13.91 5.91 0.86
CA LYS A 169 -13.15 5.67 -0.37
C LYS A 169 -11.70 5.40 -0.02
N THR A 170 -11.29 4.14 -0.05
CA THR A 170 -9.95 3.72 0.36
C THR A 170 -9.06 3.42 -0.84
N THR A 171 -7.82 3.92 -0.81
CA THR A 171 -6.78 3.52 -1.76
C THR A 171 -5.62 2.91 -1.00
N VAL A 172 -5.23 1.69 -1.36
CA VAL A 172 -4.03 1.03 -0.83
C VAL A 172 -2.88 1.26 -1.81
N MET A 173 -1.75 1.80 -1.34
CA MET A 173 -0.53 1.95 -2.13
C MET A 173 0.47 0.86 -1.77
N SER A 174 0.64 -0.12 -2.64
CA SER A 174 1.65 -1.18 -2.52
C SER A 174 1.96 -1.79 -3.90
N THR A 175 3.10 -2.48 -4.01
CA THR A 175 3.45 -3.31 -5.17
C THR A 175 3.01 -4.76 -4.99
N ASP A 176 2.56 -5.13 -3.80
CA ASP A 176 2.13 -6.48 -3.49
C ASP A 176 0.76 -6.75 -4.12
N LYS A 177 0.72 -7.82 -4.93
CA LYS A 177 -0.51 -8.24 -5.60
C LYS A 177 -1.55 -8.84 -4.64
N ASP A 178 -1.14 -9.23 -3.43
CA ASP A 178 -2.07 -9.81 -2.46
C ASP A 178 -3.11 -8.81 -2.00
N PHE A 179 -2.82 -7.51 -2.05
CA PHE A 179 -3.82 -6.47 -1.79
C PHE A 179 -4.94 -6.39 -2.83
N LEU A 180 -4.78 -6.98 -4.02
CA LEU A 180 -5.85 -7.00 -5.03
C LEU A 180 -7.10 -7.76 -4.56
N GLN A 181 -6.99 -8.65 -3.58
CA GLN A 181 -8.13 -9.31 -2.94
C GLN A 181 -9.03 -8.35 -2.13
N LEU A 182 -8.48 -7.17 -1.76
CA LEU A 182 -9.21 -6.17 -0.97
C LEU A 182 -10.06 -5.22 -1.83
N ILE A 183 -9.92 -5.27 -3.15
CA ILE A 183 -10.63 -4.38 -4.06
C ILE A 183 -12.13 -4.70 -4.04
N ASP A 184 -12.92 -3.62 -3.90
CA ASP A 184 -14.38 -3.61 -3.98
C ASP A 184 -14.86 -2.23 -4.43
N ASN A 185 -16.15 -1.93 -4.29
CA ASN A 185 -16.73 -0.63 -4.66
C ASN A 185 -16.08 0.57 -3.98
N ASN A 186 -15.51 0.39 -2.78
CA ASN A 186 -14.91 1.47 -1.98
C ASN A 186 -13.38 1.43 -1.98
N THR A 187 -12.79 0.27 -2.21
CA THR A 187 -11.35 0.05 -2.10
C THR A 187 -10.69 -0.14 -3.45
N LYS A 188 -9.64 0.62 -3.72
CA LYS A 188 -8.76 0.49 -4.89
C LYS A 188 -7.32 0.24 -4.45
N VAL A 189 -6.48 -0.29 -5.35
CA VAL A 189 -5.05 -0.50 -5.12
C VAL A 189 -4.23 0.25 -6.15
N TYR A 190 -3.30 1.08 -5.69
CA TYR A 190 -2.33 1.75 -6.56
C TYR A 190 -0.98 1.04 -6.52
N SER A 191 -0.52 0.56 -7.66
CA SER A 191 0.82 0.00 -7.83
C SER A 191 1.79 1.07 -8.36
N PRO A 192 2.71 1.59 -7.53
CA PRO A 192 3.63 2.65 -7.95
C PRO A 192 4.67 2.17 -8.97
N THR A 193 5.01 0.88 -9.00
CA THR A 193 5.94 0.33 -10.00
C THR A 193 5.30 0.25 -11.38
N LYS A 194 4.05 -0.20 -11.46
CA LYS A 194 3.29 -0.26 -12.70
C LYS A 194 2.65 1.09 -13.06
N LYS A 195 2.65 2.07 -12.14
CA LYS A 195 1.95 3.36 -12.25
C LYS A 195 0.47 3.17 -12.61
N LYS A 196 -0.17 2.17 -12.00
CA LYS A 196 -1.50 1.71 -12.35
C LYS A 196 -2.41 1.70 -11.12
N MET A 197 -3.61 2.25 -11.27
CA MET A 197 -4.68 2.12 -10.29
C MET A 197 -5.51 0.89 -10.66
N TYR A 198 -5.69 -0.02 -9.70
CA TYR A 198 -6.53 -1.20 -9.83
C TYR A 198 -7.86 -0.98 -9.14
N ASP A 199 -8.93 -1.24 -9.87
CA ASP A 199 -10.30 -1.46 -9.43
C ASP A 199 -10.76 -2.84 -9.94
N GLU A 200 -12.01 -3.21 -9.74
CA GLU A 200 -12.53 -4.52 -10.14
C GLU A 200 -12.33 -4.80 -11.64
N GLU A 201 -12.64 -3.81 -12.50
CA GLU A 201 -12.52 -3.92 -13.95
C GLU A 201 -11.07 -4.15 -14.37
N ARG A 202 -10.13 -3.38 -13.80
CA ARG A 202 -8.70 -3.50 -14.11
C ARG A 202 -8.08 -4.81 -13.65
N VAL A 203 -8.53 -5.37 -12.51
CA VAL A 203 -8.10 -6.70 -12.07
C VAL A 203 -8.62 -7.75 -13.04
N PHE A 204 -9.88 -7.66 -13.43
CA PHE A 204 -10.47 -8.58 -14.41
C PHE A 204 -9.76 -8.50 -15.78
N GLU A 205 -9.48 -7.30 -16.28
CA GLU A 205 -8.73 -7.12 -17.54
C GLU A 205 -7.35 -7.78 -17.53
N GLU A 206 -6.63 -7.67 -16.38
CA GLU A 206 -5.25 -8.15 -16.31
C GLU A 206 -5.15 -9.64 -15.95
N TYR A 207 -6.04 -10.12 -15.08
CA TYR A 207 -5.98 -11.50 -14.54
C TYR A 207 -7.11 -12.41 -15.02
N GLY A 208 -8.17 -11.88 -15.64
CA GLY A 208 -9.32 -12.68 -16.09
C GLY A 208 -10.19 -13.21 -14.95
N ILE A 209 -9.97 -12.74 -13.73
CA ILE A 209 -10.78 -13.05 -12.54
C ILE A 209 -11.10 -11.78 -11.75
N TYR A 210 -12.23 -11.78 -11.05
CA TYR A 210 -12.62 -10.65 -10.22
C TYR A 210 -11.86 -10.66 -8.88
N PRO A 211 -11.67 -9.49 -8.21
CA PRO A 211 -11.07 -9.39 -6.89
C PRO A 211 -11.69 -10.33 -5.85
N THR A 212 -13.00 -10.57 -5.92
CA THR A 212 -13.74 -11.52 -5.06
C THR A 212 -13.18 -12.94 -5.04
N ASN A 213 -12.55 -13.37 -6.15
CA ASN A 213 -11.92 -14.68 -6.30
C ASN A 213 -10.38 -14.61 -6.34
N PHE A 214 -9.81 -13.41 -6.15
CA PHE A 214 -8.37 -13.23 -6.24
C PHE A 214 -7.61 -13.97 -5.14
N LEU A 215 -8.12 -13.95 -3.90
CA LEU A 215 -7.55 -14.74 -2.81
C LEU A 215 -7.53 -16.23 -3.15
N LEU A 216 -8.63 -16.76 -3.73
CA LEU A 216 -8.71 -18.17 -4.12
C LEU A 216 -7.66 -18.54 -5.18
N TYR A 217 -7.45 -17.65 -6.16
CA TYR A 217 -6.34 -17.79 -7.10
C TYR A 217 -4.99 -17.81 -6.38
N ARG A 218 -4.73 -16.87 -5.45
CA ARG A 218 -3.47 -16.80 -4.71
C ARG A 218 -3.21 -18.01 -3.83
N ILE A 219 -4.26 -18.58 -3.22
CA ILE A 219 -4.20 -19.83 -2.43
C ILE A 219 -3.68 -20.98 -3.29
N LEU A 220 -4.16 -21.07 -4.53
CA LEU A 220 -3.79 -22.12 -5.47
C LEU A 220 -2.41 -21.90 -6.10
N ASP A 221 -2.08 -20.65 -6.46
CA ASP A 221 -0.81 -20.25 -7.07
C ASP A 221 0.36 -20.28 -6.07
N GLY A 222 0.07 -19.99 -4.80
CA GLY A 222 1.07 -19.80 -3.75
C GLY A 222 1.83 -18.49 -3.87
N ASP A 223 2.89 -18.34 -3.06
CA ASP A 223 3.82 -17.22 -3.12
C ASP A 223 5.26 -17.66 -2.89
N VAL A 224 6.04 -17.66 -3.95
CA VAL A 224 7.45 -18.04 -3.91
C VAL A 224 8.27 -17.09 -3.03
N SER A 225 7.93 -15.80 -3.02
CA SER A 225 8.65 -14.78 -2.23
C SER A 225 8.47 -15.00 -0.73
N ASP A 226 7.34 -15.54 -0.32
CA ASP A 226 7.01 -15.85 1.07
C ASP A 226 7.21 -17.33 1.41
N SER A 227 7.76 -18.10 0.45
CA SER A 227 7.96 -19.54 0.58
C SER A 227 6.66 -20.32 0.77
N ILE A 228 5.53 -19.78 0.33
CA ILE A 228 4.22 -20.44 0.40
C ILE A 228 4.05 -21.30 -0.85
N PRO A 229 3.99 -22.65 -0.74
CA PRO A 229 3.83 -23.50 -1.89
C PRO A 229 2.42 -23.40 -2.48
N GLY A 230 2.31 -23.27 -3.79
CA GLY A 230 1.04 -23.42 -4.48
C GLY A 230 0.70 -24.90 -4.75
N VAL A 231 -0.46 -25.13 -5.31
CA VAL A 231 -0.87 -26.46 -5.79
C VAL A 231 -0.12 -26.75 -7.08
N LYS A 232 0.59 -27.88 -7.12
CA LYS A 232 1.47 -28.23 -8.25
C LYS A 232 0.71 -28.27 -9.58
N GLY A 233 1.24 -27.54 -10.56
CA GLY A 233 0.71 -27.48 -11.93
C GLY A 233 -0.47 -26.53 -12.10
N VAL A 234 -0.88 -25.82 -11.04
CA VAL A 234 -1.91 -24.80 -11.10
C VAL A 234 -1.28 -23.45 -11.43
N GLY A 235 -1.71 -22.86 -12.52
CA GLY A 235 -1.44 -21.47 -12.86
C GLY A 235 -2.75 -20.82 -13.30
N LEU A 236 -2.79 -19.49 -13.37
CA LEU A 236 -4.01 -18.73 -13.66
C LEU A 236 -4.76 -19.23 -14.91
N LYS A 237 -4.04 -19.45 -16.01
CA LYS A 237 -4.64 -19.92 -17.27
C LYS A 237 -5.27 -21.32 -17.15
N SER A 238 -4.59 -22.26 -16.46
CA SER A 238 -5.12 -23.60 -16.24
C SER A 238 -6.31 -23.57 -15.27
N LEU A 239 -6.27 -22.69 -14.26
CA LEU A 239 -7.36 -22.50 -13.32
C LEU A 239 -8.64 -22.04 -14.03
N ILE A 240 -8.55 -20.98 -14.83
CA ILE A 240 -9.70 -20.43 -15.58
C ILE A 240 -10.25 -21.47 -16.58
N LYS A 241 -9.35 -22.22 -17.24
CA LYS A 241 -9.74 -23.25 -18.22
C LYS A 241 -10.57 -24.37 -17.59
N HIS A 242 -10.18 -24.85 -16.41
CA HIS A 242 -10.85 -25.98 -15.75
C HIS A 242 -11.98 -25.57 -14.80
N PHE A 243 -11.95 -24.33 -14.32
CA PHE A 243 -12.95 -23.74 -13.42
C PHE A 243 -13.48 -22.41 -13.97
N PRO A 244 -14.18 -22.43 -15.12
CA PRO A 244 -14.63 -21.21 -15.81
C PRO A 244 -15.60 -20.37 -14.99
N TYR A 245 -16.23 -20.92 -13.96
CA TYR A 245 -17.10 -20.18 -13.05
C TYR A 245 -16.33 -19.15 -12.21
N LEU A 246 -15.01 -19.31 -12.01
CA LEU A 246 -14.17 -18.36 -11.26
C LEU A 246 -14.02 -17.01 -11.96
N VAL A 247 -14.36 -16.91 -13.25
CA VAL A 247 -14.41 -15.62 -13.97
C VAL A 247 -15.69 -14.82 -13.68
N GLN A 248 -16.60 -15.36 -12.87
CA GLN A 248 -17.82 -14.64 -12.46
C GLN A 248 -17.54 -13.78 -11.22
N PRO A 249 -18.28 -12.68 -11.03
CA PRO A 249 -18.09 -11.80 -9.86
C PRO A 249 -18.56 -12.42 -8.53
N HIS A 250 -19.19 -13.59 -8.57
CA HIS A 250 -19.61 -14.31 -7.38
C HIS A 250 -18.41 -14.88 -6.61
N LYS A 251 -18.43 -14.81 -5.27
CA LYS A 251 -17.38 -15.36 -4.40
C LYS A 251 -17.52 -16.88 -4.30
N PHE A 252 -16.45 -17.59 -4.62
CA PHE A 252 -16.36 -19.05 -4.46
C PHE A 252 -15.44 -19.39 -3.28
N SER A 253 -15.73 -20.53 -2.67
CA SER A 253 -14.96 -21.07 -1.55
C SER A 253 -13.92 -22.11 -2.01
N ILE A 254 -13.01 -22.49 -1.13
CA ILE A 254 -12.07 -23.59 -1.36
C ILE A 254 -12.87 -24.89 -1.57
N GLU A 255 -13.92 -25.10 -0.79
CA GLU A 255 -14.80 -26.27 -0.86
C GLU A 255 -15.49 -26.39 -2.22
N ASP A 256 -15.92 -25.27 -2.82
CA ASP A 256 -16.52 -25.26 -4.16
C ASP A 256 -15.52 -25.75 -5.22
N VAL A 257 -14.25 -25.27 -5.12
CA VAL A 257 -13.19 -25.70 -6.02
C VAL A 257 -12.86 -27.17 -5.84
N ILE A 258 -12.73 -27.65 -4.60
CA ILE A 258 -12.47 -29.07 -4.30
C ILE A 258 -13.61 -29.94 -4.85
N LYS A 259 -14.87 -29.57 -4.60
CA LYS A 259 -16.05 -30.29 -5.09
C LYS A 259 -16.06 -30.36 -6.61
N SER A 260 -15.81 -29.25 -7.28
CA SER A 260 -15.72 -29.21 -8.75
C SER A 260 -14.55 -30.04 -9.29
N ALA A 261 -13.39 -29.99 -8.60
CA ALA A 261 -12.24 -30.81 -8.96
C ALA A 261 -12.51 -32.32 -8.82
N MET A 262 -13.23 -32.72 -7.77
CA MET A 262 -13.62 -34.13 -7.55
C MET A 262 -14.50 -34.68 -8.67
N THR A 263 -15.36 -33.87 -9.28
CA THR A 263 -16.19 -34.32 -10.42
C THR A 263 -15.40 -34.55 -11.71
N GLN A 264 -14.20 -33.99 -11.80
CA GLN A 264 -13.34 -34.00 -13.01
C GLN A 264 -12.00 -34.75 -12.80
N LYS A 265 -11.75 -35.30 -11.60
CA LYS A 265 -10.43 -35.85 -11.21
C LYS A 265 -9.97 -37.00 -12.11
N ASP A 266 -10.89 -37.83 -12.59
CA ASP A 266 -10.57 -38.97 -13.43
C ASP A 266 -10.26 -38.57 -14.89
N THR A 267 -10.64 -37.33 -15.27
CA THR A 267 -10.40 -36.79 -16.62
C THR A 267 -9.15 -35.93 -16.67
N TYR A 268 -8.87 -35.15 -15.63
CA TYR A 268 -7.78 -34.19 -15.61
C TYR A 268 -6.89 -34.34 -14.39
N LYS A 269 -5.61 -34.65 -14.59
CA LYS A 269 -4.61 -34.76 -13.52
C LYS A 269 -4.52 -33.50 -12.62
N LEU A 270 -4.79 -32.31 -13.18
CA LEU A 270 -4.85 -31.07 -12.44
C LEU A 270 -5.97 -31.13 -11.37
N CYS A 271 -7.16 -31.63 -11.75
CA CYS A 271 -8.31 -31.75 -10.85
C CYS A 271 -8.05 -32.79 -9.76
N GLU A 272 -7.39 -33.91 -10.08
CA GLU A 272 -6.93 -34.89 -9.08
C GLU A 272 -5.99 -34.21 -8.06
N THR A 273 -5.01 -33.43 -8.54
CA THR A 273 -4.06 -32.72 -7.68
C THR A 273 -4.76 -31.70 -6.77
N ILE A 274 -5.69 -30.92 -7.32
CA ILE A 274 -6.47 -29.94 -6.54
C ILE A 274 -7.34 -30.64 -5.49
N ALA A 275 -8.05 -31.70 -5.88
CA ALA A 275 -8.91 -32.46 -4.97
C ALA A 275 -8.15 -33.05 -3.78
N SER A 276 -6.88 -33.44 -3.98
CA SER A 276 -6.00 -33.98 -2.93
C SER A 276 -5.23 -32.92 -2.13
N SER A 277 -5.29 -31.64 -2.51
CA SER A 277 -4.50 -30.53 -1.91
C SER A 277 -5.29 -29.68 -0.92
N GLY A 278 -6.42 -30.17 -0.39
CA GLY A 278 -7.31 -29.40 0.49
C GLY A 278 -6.59 -28.79 1.70
N ASP A 279 -5.81 -29.59 2.44
CA ASP A 279 -5.07 -29.12 3.63
C ASP A 279 -4.10 -28.00 3.30
N GLN A 280 -3.38 -28.11 2.16
CA GLN A 280 -2.49 -27.05 1.68
C GLN A 280 -3.26 -25.78 1.34
N MET A 281 -4.40 -25.88 0.70
CA MET A 281 -5.24 -24.72 0.35
C MET A 281 -5.76 -24.01 1.60
N PHE A 282 -6.23 -24.75 2.61
CA PHE A 282 -6.66 -24.15 3.89
C PHE A 282 -5.50 -23.54 4.68
N LEU A 283 -4.30 -24.15 4.62
CA LEU A 283 -3.09 -23.55 5.18
C LEU A 283 -2.76 -22.23 4.48
N ASN A 284 -2.73 -22.22 3.15
CA ASN A 284 -2.44 -21.02 2.36
C ASN A 284 -3.45 -19.91 2.65
N LYS A 285 -4.75 -20.24 2.79
CA LYS A 285 -5.77 -19.27 3.22
C LYS A 285 -5.40 -18.61 4.55
N LYS A 286 -5.02 -19.38 5.56
CA LYS A 286 -4.61 -18.83 6.87
C LYS A 286 -3.39 -17.90 6.80
N LEU A 287 -2.54 -18.06 5.78
CA LEU A 287 -1.33 -17.27 5.57
C LEU A 287 -1.57 -16.01 4.72
N MET A 288 -2.55 -16.04 3.81
CA MET A 288 -2.70 -15.04 2.74
C MET A 288 -4.00 -14.23 2.81
N ASP A 289 -4.97 -14.62 3.64
CA ASP A 289 -6.25 -13.90 3.77
C ASP A 289 -6.04 -12.56 4.48
N LEU A 290 -6.32 -11.47 3.78
CA LEU A 290 -6.25 -10.09 4.28
C LEU A 290 -7.64 -9.48 4.56
N ASP A 291 -8.71 -10.17 4.19
CA ASP A 291 -10.09 -9.76 4.49
C ASP A 291 -10.49 -10.18 5.92
N ASP A 292 -10.17 -11.41 6.30
CA ASP A 292 -10.37 -11.94 7.66
C ASP A 292 -9.03 -12.12 8.38
N VAL A 293 -8.43 -11.01 8.80
CA VAL A 293 -7.13 -11.02 9.48
C VAL A 293 -7.27 -11.50 10.93
N ASN A 294 -6.55 -12.56 11.26
CA ASN A 294 -6.53 -13.12 12.60
C ASN A 294 -5.57 -12.35 13.53
N ILE A 295 -5.96 -11.15 13.93
CA ILE A 295 -5.25 -10.32 14.91
C ILE A 295 -6.05 -10.23 16.21
N SER A 296 -5.34 -10.05 17.34
CA SER A 296 -5.98 -10.03 18.66
C SER A 296 -6.97 -8.85 18.82
N GLY A 297 -7.98 -9.04 19.68
CA GLY A 297 -8.93 -7.96 20.00
C GLY A 297 -8.23 -6.71 20.55
N ASN A 298 -7.19 -6.87 21.39
CA ASN A 298 -6.39 -5.75 21.88
C ASN A 298 -5.68 -5.00 20.75
N SER A 299 -5.17 -5.72 19.77
CA SER A 299 -4.54 -5.10 18.59
C SER A 299 -5.56 -4.34 17.75
N LYS A 300 -6.74 -4.93 17.53
CA LYS A 300 -7.86 -4.26 16.85
C LYS A 300 -8.23 -2.95 17.55
N LEU A 301 -8.40 -2.97 18.87
CA LEU A 301 -8.69 -1.76 19.66
C LEU A 301 -7.58 -0.72 19.58
N LYS A 302 -6.30 -1.13 19.63
CA LYS A 302 -5.18 -0.19 19.47
C LYS A 302 -5.20 0.48 18.09
N ILE A 303 -5.42 -0.28 17.01
CA ILE A 303 -5.51 0.27 15.66
C ILE A 303 -6.70 1.24 15.56
N GLN A 304 -7.87 0.88 16.11
CA GLN A 304 -9.03 1.77 16.15
C GLN A 304 -8.71 3.06 16.90
N ASN A 305 -8.07 2.98 18.07
CA ASN A 305 -7.69 4.15 18.84
C ASN A 305 -6.71 5.06 18.07
N ILE A 306 -5.72 4.51 17.39
CA ILE A 306 -4.77 5.30 16.58
C ILE A 306 -5.50 5.97 15.41
N THR A 307 -6.37 5.24 14.72
CA THR A 307 -7.08 5.74 13.53
C THR A 307 -8.19 6.74 13.88
N SER A 308 -8.70 6.72 15.10
CA SER A 308 -9.70 7.68 15.60
C SER A 308 -9.08 8.99 16.11
N GLN A 309 -7.75 9.03 16.33
CA GLN A 309 -7.11 10.27 16.75
C GLN A 309 -7.22 11.36 15.68
N PRO A 310 -7.30 12.63 16.11
CA PRO A 310 -7.22 13.75 15.19
C PRO A 310 -5.99 13.68 14.30
N ILE A 311 -6.10 14.14 13.06
CA ILE A 311 -4.94 14.27 12.18
C ILE A 311 -4.04 15.36 12.76
N GLN A 312 -2.74 15.08 12.91
CA GLN A 312 -1.80 16.07 13.41
C GLN A 312 -1.61 17.22 12.40
N ARG A 313 -1.31 18.41 12.88
CA ARG A 313 -0.95 19.55 12.03
C ARG A 313 0.48 19.40 11.51
N ILE A 314 0.75 19.98 10.35
CA ILE A 314 2.10 20.02 9.81
C ILE A 314 3.04 20.87 10.69
N VAL A 315 4.21 20.31 11.04
CA VAL A 315 5.27 20.97 11.81
C VAL A 315 6.39 21.41 10.84
N LYS A 316 6.08 22.43 10.04
CA LYS A 316 6.90 22.86 8.91
C LYS A 316 8.35 23.17 9.27
N HIS A 317 8.57 23.91 10.37
CA HIS A 317 9.93 24.32 10.78
C HIS A 317 10.82 23.12 11.16
N LYS A 318 10.26 22.10 11.83
CA LYS A 318 11.01 20.88 12.17
C LYS A 318 11.40 20.11 10.91
N PHE A 319 10.45 19.97 9.96
CA PHE A 319 10.72 19.35 8.65
C PHE A 319 11.83 20.09 7.89
N GLN A 320 11.74 21.42 7.80
CA GLN A 320 12.74 22.26 7.10
C GLN A 320 14.12 22.15 7.75
N LYS A 321 14.20 22.14 9.09
CA LYS A 321 15.46 21.99 9.82
C LYS A 321 16.13 20.66 9.45
N MET A 322 15.41 19.55 9.53
CA MET A 322 15.94 18.23 9.14
C MET A 322 16.37 18.19 7.68
N PHE A 323 15.60 18.82 6.80
CA PHE A 323 15.92 18.91 5.38
C PHE A 323 17.23 19.64 5.11
N LEU A 324 17.52 20.69 5.88
CA LEU A 324 18.79 21.42 5.83
C LEU A 324 19.94 20.59 6.40
N GLU A 325 19.72 19.90 7.54
CA GLU A 325 20.71 19.02 8.16
C GLU A 325 21.12 17.86 7.23
N ASP A 326 20.15 17.28 6.53
CA ASP A 326 20.39 16.19 5.58
C ASP A 326 20.92 16.68 4.22
N LYS A 327 21.06 18.00 4.02
CA LYS A 327 21.58 18.64 2.79
C LYS A 327 20.88 18.17 1.51
N MET A 328 19.53 18.10 1.56
CA MET A 328 18.71 17.56 0.46
C MET A 328 18.23 18.63 -0.54
N TYR A 329 18.96 19.75 -0.69
CA TYR A 329 18.51 20.95 -1.43
C TYR A 329 18.13 20.68 -2.89
N THR A 330 18.90 19.82 -3.56
CA THR A 330 18.65 19.45 -4.96
C THR A 330 17.59 18.36 -5.10
N ALA A 331 17.33 17.62 -4.02
CA ALA A 331 16.50 16.45 -4.05
C ALA A 331 14.98 16.76 -4.09
N LEU A 332 14.56 17.82 -3.39
CA LEU A 332 13.19 18.34 -3.39
C LEU A 332 13.21 19.84 -3.63
N PRO A 333 13.40 20.27 -4.88
CA PRO A 333 13.38 21.68 -5.22
C PRO A 333 12.02 22.30 -4.86
N ASN A 334 12.01 23.54 -4.39
CA ASN A 334 10.81 24.24 -3.96
C ASN A 334 10.06 23.55 -2.79
N LEU A 335 10.81 23.12 -1.79
CA LEU A 335 10.27 22.40 -0.61
C LEU A 335 8.99 23.01 -0.04
N ASN A 336 8.93 24.35 0.09
CA ASN A 336 7.75 25.04 0.63
C ASN A 336 6.50 24.85 -0.22
N SER A 337 6.66 24.94 -1.54
CA SER A 337 5.57 24.68 -2.48
C SER A 337 5.14 23.22 -2.43
N TRP A 338 6.10 22.29 -2.37
CA TRP A 338 5.82 20.86 -2.27
C TRP A 338 5.05 20.52 -0.98
N LEU A 339 5.49 21.02 0.17
CA LEU A 339 4.78 20.82 1.44
C LEU A 339 3.35 21.37 1.37
N HIS A 340 3.18 22.58 0.85
CA HIS A 340 1.88 23.20 0.75
C HIS A 340 0.96 22.44 -0.22
N THR A 341 1.39 22.20 -1.46
CA THR A 341 0.54 21.57 -2.49
C THR A 341 0.17 20.12 -2.14
N THR A 342 1.10 19.40 -1.53
CA THR A 342 0.89 17.99 -1.20
C THR A 342 0.01 17.81 0.04
N PHE A 343 0.22 18.60 1.09
CA PHE A 343 -0.39 18.33 2.40
C PHE A 343 -1.49 19.31 2.80
N ASN A 344 -1.80 20.33 1.97
CA ASN A 344 -2.78 21.36 2.31
C ASN A 344 -4.14 20.78 2.68
N ARG A 345 -4.66 19.82 1.92
CA ARG A 345 -5.96 19.20 2.19
C ARG A 345 -5.99 18.49 3.54
N MET A 346 -4.99 17.67 3.84
CA MET A 346 -4.92 16.96 5.11
C MET A 346 -4.65 17.91 6.28
N ASN A 347 -3.86 18.97 6.06
CA ASN A 347 -3.65 19.98 7.09
C ASN A 347 -4.95 20.75 7.39
N PHE A 348 -5.78 21.03 6.38
CA PHE A 348 -7.11 21.59 6.57
C PHE A 348 -8.01 20.63 7.38
N MET A 349 -7.97 19.31 7.10
CA MET A 349 -8.68 18.32 7.90
C MET A 349 -8.15 18.27 9.34
N ALA A 350 -6.85 18.43 9.54
CA ALA A 350 -6.25 18.54 10.88
C ALA A 350 -6.77 19.76 11.64
N GLU A 351 -6.88 20.91 10.98
CA GLU A 351 -7.45 22.13 11.60
C GLU A 351 -8.92 21.95 11.99
N LYS A 352 -9.72 21.31 11.13
CA LYS A 352 -11.13 20.99 11.37
C LYS A 352 -11.30 20.08 12.59
N THR A 353 -10.43 19.07 12.77
CA THR A 353 -10.52 18.13 13.89
C THR A 353 -10.01 18.69 15.22
N HIS A 354 -9.18 19.74 15.21
CA HIS A 354 -8.67 20.40 16.41
C HIS A 354 -9.51 21.62 16.83
N GLY A 355 -10.44 22.08 16.00
CA GLY A 355 -11.29 23.24 16.25
C GLY A 355 -12.67 22.89 16.82
N THR A 356 -12.96 21.62 16.98
CA THR A 356 -14.12 21.06 17.69
C THR A 356 -13.71 20.55 19.06
#